data_3883dddb776ce3147591b766fa6df191
#
_entry.id   3883dddb776ce3147591b766fa6df191
#
_cell.length_a   1.000
_cell.length_b   1.000
_cell.length_c   1.000
_cell.angle_alpha   90.00
_cell.angle_beta   90.00
_cell.angle_gamma   90.00
#
_symmetry.space_group_name_H-M   'P 1'
#
loop_
_entity.id
_entity.type
_entity.pdbx_description
1 polymer ?
#
loop_
_entity_poly.entity_id
_entity_poly.type
_entity_poly.pdbx_seq_one_letter_code
_entity_poly.pdbx_strand_id
1 'polypeptide(L)'
;MRVEWELENFLIPRDKVKEYFDTLLAKKYQMEFEIYFHAQKPRMALFVSKQAHCLYDLLAHYEAGDWNVEIPLIISNHPDMEHVAKKFGIPYYCLPITKENKAEQEAKEMELLRQHDITFVVLARYMQIITPAMIEAYPNKIINIHHSFLP
;
A
#
# COMPACT_ATOMS: atom_id res chain seq x y z
N MET A 1 9.95 -15.52 13.11
CA MET A 1 8.78 -16.28 13.67
C MET A 1 7.60 -15.33 13.67
N ARG A 2 6.41 -15.78 13.25
CA ARG A 2 5.14 -15.01 13.38
C ARG A 2 4.31 -15.65 14.49
N VAL A 3 3.76 -14.83 15.39
CA VAL A 3 2.83 -15.25 16.44
C VAL A 3 1.61 -14.36 16.36
N GLU A 4 0.44 -14.94 16.52
CA GLU A 4 -0.85 -14.26 16.48
C GLU A 4 -1.62 -14.64 17.74
N TRP A 5 -2.27 -13.66 18.38
CA TRP A 5 -3.10 -13.89 19.57
C TRP A 5 -4.27 -12.92 19.62
N GLU A 6 -5.33 -13.31 20.30
CA GLU A 6 -6.49 -12.48 20.53
C GLU A 6 -6.27 -11.58 21.76
N LEU A 7 -6.78 -10.35 21.68
CA LEU A 7 -6.72 -9.40 22.79
C LEU A 7 -7.98 -9.41 23.66
N GLU A 8 -8.92 -10.33 23.41
CA GLU A 8 -10.11 -10.48 24.22
C GLU A 8 -9.70 -10.92 25.65
N ASN A 9 -10.14 -10.15 26.63
CA ASN A 9 -9.74 -10.31 28.05
C ASN A 9 -8.24 -10.06 28.34
N PHE A 10 -7.52 -9.40 27.44
CA PHE A 10 -6.12 -9.06 27.65
C PHE A 10 -6.01 -7.91 28.66
N LEU A 11 -5.26 -8.11 29.75
CA LEU A 11 -5.18 -7.14 30.87
C LEU A 11 -4.36 -5.90 30.52
N ILE A 12 -3.53 -5.95 29.46
CA ILE A 12 -2.68 -4.85 29.04
C ILE A 12 -3.45 -3.99 28.02
N PRO A 13 -3.60 -2.67 28.24
CA PRO A 13 -4.19 -1.77 27.26
C PRO A 13 -3.48 -1.86 25.91
N ARG A 14 -4.24 -1.78 24.81
CA ARG A 14 -3.74 -1.95 23.44
C ARG A 14 -2.56 -1.03 23.10
N ASP A 15 -2.60 0.22 23.55
CA ASP A 15 -1.54 1.22 23.36
C ASP A 15 -0.25 0.89 24.12
N LYS A 16 -0.34 0.03 25.14
CA LYS A 16 0.77 -0.40 25.98
C LYS A 16 1.38 -1.75 25.59
N VAL A 17 0.72 -2.52 24.73
CA VAL A 17 1.18 -3.88 24.35
C VAL A 17 2.61 -3.87 23.83
N LYS A 18 2.97 -2.91 22.98
CA LYS A 18 4.32 -2.80 22.40
C LYS A 18 5.38 -2.53 23.48
N GLU A 19 5.09 -1.60 24.42
CA GLU A 19 5.99 -1.26 25.52
C GLU A 19 6.22 -2.44 26.47
N TYR A 20 5.15 -3.16 26.82
CA TYR A 20 5.25 -4.34 27.68
C TYR A 20 6.01 -5.47 27.00
N PHE A 21 5.75 -5.72 25.70
CA PHE A 21 6.46 -6.75 24.93
C PHE A 21 7.95 -6.42 24.84
N ASP A 22 8.31 -5.17 24.56
CA ASP A 22 9.70 -4.70 24.53
C ASP A 22 10.40 -4.95 25.88
N THR A 23 9.76 -4.54 26.97
CA THR A 23 10.37 -4.60 28.31
C THR A 23 10.50 -6.03 28.83
N LEU A 24 9.47 -6.85 28.67
CA LEU A 24 9.40 -8.18 29.26
C LEU A 24 10.08 -9.26 28.43
N LEU A 25 10.08 -9.11 27.09
CA LEU A 25 10.55 -10.16 26.18
C LEU A 25 11.68 -9.68 25.29
N ALA A 26 11.50 -8.60 24.52
CA ALA A 26 12.43 -8.24 23.46
C ALA A 26 13.82 -7.89 24.02
N LYS A 27 13.90 -7.06 25.05
CA LYS A 27 15.18 -6.73 25.73
C LYS A 27 15.82 -7.94 26.37
N LYS A 28 15.04 -8.78 27.04
CA LYS A 28 15.54 -9.97 27.73
C LYS A 28 16.17 -10.99 26.78
N TYR A 29 15.54 -11.18 25.59
CA TYR A 29 15.95 -12.19 24.61
C TYR A 29 16.65 -11.59 23.39
N GLN A 30 16.98 -10.28 23.40
CA GLN A 30 17.62 -9.55 22.30
C GLN A 30 16.86 -9.75 20.98
N MET A 31 15.52 -9.58 21.01
CA MET A 31 14.64 -9.79 19.88
C MET A 31 14.35 -8.49 19.15
N GLU A 32 14.41 -8.50 17.84
CA GLU A 32 13.75 -7.51 16.98
C GLU A 32 12.33 -7.96 16.71
N PHE A 33 11.35 -7.05 16.85
CA PHE A 33 9.95 -7.39 16.70
C PHE A 33 9.13 -6.24 16.13
N GLU A 34 8.03 -6.59 15.49
CA GLU A 34 6.97 -5.67 15.07
C GLU A 34 5.62 -6.22 15.51
N ILE A 35 4.72 -5.33 15.95
CA ILE A 35 3.35 -5.69 16.35
C ILE A 35 2.38 -5.02 15.40
N TYR A 36 1.51 -5.82 14.81
CA TYR A 36 0.43 -5.36 13.93
C TYR A 36 -0.92 -5.70 14.56
N PHE A 37 -1.85 -4.78 14.47
CA PHE A 37 -3.21 -4.99 14.96
C PHE A 37 -4.18 -5.17 13.79
N HIS A 38 -4.88 -6.30 13.73
CA HIS A 38 -5.85 -6.62 12.66
C HIS A 38 -6.98 -5.60 12.50
N ALA A 39 -7.30 -4.85 13.56
CA ALA A 39 -8.34 -3.81 13.50
C ALA A 39 -7.94 -2.59 12.65
N GLN A 40 -6.66 -2.41 12.34
CA GLN A 40 -6.18 -1.36 11.44
C GLN A 40 -5.97 -1.97 10.06
N LYS A 41 -6.92 -1.71 9.16
CA LYS A 41 -6.76 -2.13 7.76
C LYS A 41 -5.63 -1.31 7.13
N PRO A 42 -4.61 -1.95 6.55
CA PRO A 42 -3.62 -1.25 5.76
C PRO A 42 -4.30 -0.51 4.59
N ARG A 43 -3.83 0.68 4.27
CA ARG A 43 -4.36 1.51 3.18
C ARG A 43 -3.45 1.39 1.96
N MET A 44 -3.97 0.74 0.93
CA MET A 44 -3.24 0.41 -0.29
C MET A 44 -3.54 1.41 -1.40
N ALA A 45 -2.52 2.02 -1.99
CA ALA A 45 -2.68 2.75 -3.24
C ALA A 45 -2.36 1.84 -4.43
N LEU A 46 -3.18 1.88 -5.47
CA LEU A 46 -2.92 1.19 -6.73
C LEU A 46 -2.41 2.17 -7.76
N PHE A 47 -1.25 1.87 -8.34
CA PHE A 47 -0.70 2.58 -9.50
C PHE A 47 -0.90 1.73 -10.74
N VAL A 48 -1.52 2.30 -11.76
CA VAL A 48 -1.86 1.62 -13.01
C VAL A 48 -1.46 2.43 -14.23
N SER A 49 -1.43 1.79 -15.39
CA SER A 49 -1.28 2.45 -16.68
C SER A 49 -2.46 2.06 -17.59
N LYS A 50 -2.20 1.67 -18.85
CA LYS A 50 -3.24 1.35 -19.85
C LYS A 50 -3.83 -0.06 -19.72
N GLN A 51 -3.15 -0.97 -19.05
CA GLN A 51 -3.48 -2.40 -19.04
C GLN A 51 -4.45 -2.73 -17.90
N ALA A 52 -5.59 -3.30 -18.24
CA ALA A 52 -6.69 -3.50 -17.29
C ALA A 52 -6.59 -4.78 -16.45
N HIS A 53 -5.96 -5.84 -16.96
CA HIS A 53 -6.07 -7.18 -16.37
C HIS A 53 -5.59 -7.24 -14.92
N CYS A 54 -4.43 -6.66 -14.57
CA CYS A 54 -3.96 -6.65 -13.19
C CYS A 54 -4.88 -5.84 -12.27
N LEU A 55 -5.42 -4.72 -12.75
CA LEU A 55 -6.35 -3.91 -11.97
C LEU A 55 -7.64 -4.68 -11.66
N TYR A 56 -8.23 -5.34 -12.67
CA TYR A 56 -9.44 -6.15 -12.46
C TYR A 56 -9.21 -7.29 -11.48
N ASP A 57 -8.09 -8.00 -11.58
CA ASP A 57 -7.75 -9.09 -10.69
C ASP A 57 -7.63 -8.61 -9.25
N LEU A 58 -6.87 -7.53 -9.01
CA LEU A 58 -6.71 -6.92 -7.68
C LEU A 58 -8.04 -6.46 -7.10
N LEU A 59 -8.89 -5.81 -7.91
CA LEU A 59 -10.18 -5.31 -7.45
C LEU A 59 -11.20 -6.43 -7.21
N ALA A 60 -11.14 -7.53 -7.96
CA ALA A 60 -11.97 -8.71 -7.72
C ALA A 60 -11.64 -9.36 -6.37
N HIS A 61 -10.38 -9.55 -6.04
CA HIS A 61 -9.94 -10.04 -4.72
C HIS A 61 -10.32 -9.08 -3.59
N TYR A 62 -10.23 -7.77 -3.83
CA TYR A 62 -10.66 -6.76 -2.86
C TYR A 62 -12.17 -6.83 -2.59
N GLU A 63 -13.00 -6.92 -3.63
CA GLU A 63 -14.46 -7.03 -3.54
C GLU A 63 -14.89 -8.35 -2.88
N ALA A 64 -14.17 -9.44 -3.18
CA ALA A 64 -14.39 -10.75 -2.55
C ALA A 64 -14.05 -10.76 -1.04
N GLY A 65 -13.33 -9.74 -0.54
CA GLY A 65 -12.89 -9.68 0.85
C GLY A 65 -11.69 -10.59 1.17
N ASP A 66 -10.96 -11.05 0.15
CA ASP A 66 -9.79 -11.92 0.33
C ASP A 66 -8.66 -11.21 1.07
N TRP A 67 -8.65 -9.89 1.05
CA TRP A 67 -7.63 -9.06 1.70
C TRP A 67 -8.24 -8.10 2.73
N ASN A 68 -7.65 -8.07 3.90
CA ASN A 68 -8.03 -7.11 4.93
C ASN A 68 -7.31 -5.76 4.72
N VAL A 69 -7.63 -5.07 3.62
CA VAL A 69 -7.06 -3.76 3.25
C VAL A 69 -8.16 -2.77 2.90
N GLU A 70 -7.82 -1.49 2.82
CA GLU A 70 -8.61 -0.46 2.16
C GLU A 70 -7.89 0.01 0.90
N ILE A 71 -8.64 0.34 -0.16
CA ILE A 71 -8.10 0.94 -1.39
C ILE A 71 -8.69 2.36 -1.53
N PRO A 72 -8.09 3.38 -0.93
CA PRO A 72 -8.64 4.73 -0.94
C PRO A 72 -8.53 5.44 -2.27
N LEU A 73 -7.57 5.03 -3.13
CA LEU A 73 -7.33 5.68 -4.41
C LEU A 73 -6.59 4.79 -5.41
N ILE A 74 -6.79 5.12 -6.67
CA ILE A 74 -6.03 4.62 -7.81
C ILE A 74 -5.35 5.82 -8.49
N ILE A 75 -4.05 5.71 -8.75
CA ILE A 75 -3.27 6.71 -9.49
C ILE A 75 -2.87 6.12 -10.84
N SER A 76 -2.93 6.91 -11.89
CA SER A 76 -2.53 6.49 -13.22
C SER A 76 -1.92 7.64 -14.02
N ASN A 77 -1.01 7.30 -14.92
CA ASN A 77 -0.50 8.23 -15.92
C ASN A 77 -1.36 8.28 -17.21
N HIS A 78 -2.49 7.54 -17.23
CA HIS A 78 -3.44 7.48 -18.35
C HIS A 78 -4.89 7.45 -17.86
N PRO A 79 -5.86 7.96 -18.64
CA PRO A 79 -7.27 7.96 -18.25
C PRO A 79 -7.98 6.61 -18.49
N ASP A 80 -7.33 5.69 -19.17
CA ASP A 80 -7.93 4.44 -19.70
C ASP A 80 -8.67 3.62 -18.64
N MET A 81 -8.19 3.60 -17.39
CA MET A 81 -8.75 2.78 -16.31
C MET A 81 -9.74 3.51 -15.40
N GLU A 82 -10.06 4.77 -15.67
CA GLU A 82 -11.00 5.55 -14.85
C GLU A 82 -12.38 4.88 -14.76
N HIS A 83 -12.86 4.30 -15.87
CA HIS A 83 -14.14 3.61 -15.91
C HIS A 83 -14.17 2.36 -15.02
N VAL A 84 -13.04 1.71 -14.81
CA VAL A 84 -12.91 0.56 -13.91
C VAL A 84 -13.00 1.06 -12.46
N ALA A 85 -12.20 2.07 -12.09
CA ALA A 85 -12.22 2.66 -10.76
C ALA A 85 -13.65 3.11 -10.35
N LYS A 86 -14.39 3.73 -11.28
CA LYS A 86 -15.79 4.16 -11.07
C LYS A 86 -16.72 3.00 -10.73
N LYS A 87 -16.56 1.83 -11.37
CA LYS A 87 -17.38 0.63 -11.09
C LYS A 87 -17.22 0.15 -9.64
N PHE A 88 -16.01 0.29 -9.09
CA PHE A 88 -15.69 -0.10 -7.72
C PHE A 88 -15.83 1.04 -6.70
N GLY A 89 -16.28 2.23 -7.15
CA GLY A 89 -16.45 3.40 -6.27
C GLY A 89 -15.15 3.96 -5.70
N ILE A 90 -14.01 3.72 -6.37
CA ILE A 90 -12.69 4.14 -5.90
C ILE A 90 -12.27 5.43 -6.61
N PRO A 91 -11.81 6.47 -5.90
CA PRO A 91 -11.25 7.68 -6.49
C PRO A 91 -10.10 7.39 -7.46
N TYR A 92 -10.12 8.01 -8.63
CA TYR A 92 -9.12 7.85 -9.67
C TYR A 92 -8.43 9.18 -9.97
N TYR A 93 -7.11 9.20 -9.89
CA TYR A 93 -6.29 10.38 -10.17
C TYR A 93 -5.44 10.13 -11.41
N CYS A 94 -5.76 10.85 -12.49
CA CYS A 94 -4.99 10.80 -13.73
C CYS A 94 -3.92 11.87 -13.71
N LEU A 95 -2.65 11.48 -13.65
CA LEU A 95 -1.48 12.34 -13.63
C LEU A 95 -0.59 12.02 -14.85
N PRO A 96 -0.83 12.61 -16.01
CA PRO A 96 -0.06 12.33 -17.22
C PRO A 96 1.40 12.71 -17.06
N ILE A 97 2.29 11.75 -17.30
CA ILE A 97 3.74 11.91 -17.13
C ILE A 97 4.42 12.09 -18.48
N THR A 98 5.22 13.15 -18.57
CA THR A 98 6.18 13.41 -19.66
C THR A 98 7.61 13.46 -19.09
N LYS A 99 8.60 13.55 -19.95
CA LYS A 99 10.01 13.70 -19.49
C LYS A 99 10.23 15.00 -18.72
N GLU A 100 9.49 16.05 -19.10
CA GLU A 100 9.64 17.40 -18.55
C GLU A 100 8.92 17.59 -17.21
N ASN A 101 7.80 16.89 -17.01
CA ASN A 101 6.96 17.10 -15.83
C ASN A 101 7.04 15.99 -14.77
N LYS A 102 7.89 14.98 -15.00
CA LYS A 102 7.93 13.78 -14.15
C LYS A 102 8.10 14.09 -12.66
N ALA A 103 9.03 14.97 -12.31
CA ALA A 103 9.30 15.33 -10.93
C ALA A 103 8.09 16.05 -10.26
N GLU A 104 7.41 16.92 -11.01
CA GLU A 104 6.21 17.61 -10.54
C GLU A 104 5.05 16.63 -10.32
N GLN A 105 4.84 15.71 -11.26
CA GLN A 105 3.76 14.72 -11.15
C GLN A 105 4.02 13.76 -9.99
N GLU A 106 5.26 13.30 -9.81
CA GLU A 106 5.60 12.44 -8.68
C GLU A 106 5.43 13.17 -7.32
N ALA A 107 5.72 14.46 -7.25
CA ALA A 107 5.43 15.25 -6.06
C ALA A 107 3.92 15.29 -5.75
N LYS A 108 3.07 15.36 -6.77
CA LYS A 108 1.60 15.28 -6.60
C LYS A 108 1.16 13.86 -6.18
N GLU A 109 1.76 12.82 -6.75
CA GLU A 109 1.52 11.43 -6.32
C GLU A 109 1.84 11.27 -4.84
N MET A 110 3.02 11.73 -4.40
CA MET A 110 3.45 11.67 -3.00
C MET A 110 2.51 12.45 -2.07
N GLU A 111 2.02 13.61 -2.51
CA GLU A 111 1.03 14.39 -1.74
C GLU A 111 -0.28 13.64 -1.58
N LEU A 112 -0.80 13.01 -2.65
CA LEU A 112 -2.00 12.18 -2.60
C LEU A 112 -1.83 10.99 -1.66
N LEU A 113 -0.68 10.31 -1.71
CA LEU A 113 -0.39 9.18 -0.84
C LEU A 113 -0.42 9.61 0.64
N ARG A 114 0.12 10.78 0.95
CA ARG A 114 0.14 11.35 2.30
C ARG A 114 -1.25 11.78 2.76
N GLN A 115 -2.02 12.49 1.92
CA GLN A 115 -3.37 12.95 2.23
C GLN A 115 -4.34 11.79 2.51
N HIS A 116 -4.12 10.66 1.88
CA HIS A 116 -4.93 9.45 2.06
C HIS A 116 -4.34 8.46 3.07
N ASP A 117 -3.32 8.83 3.85
CA ASP A 117 -2.67 7.97 4.84
C ASP A 117 -2.28 6.59 4.28
N ILE A 118 -1.71 6.57 3.08
CA ILE A 118 -1.35 5.33 2.40
C ILE A 118 -0.21 4.64 3.14
N THR A 119 -0.39 3.36 3.43
CA THR A 119 0.58 2.55 4.16
C THR A 119 1.49 1.74 3.25
N PHE A 120 1.03 1.38 2.04
CA PHE A 120 1.83 0.71 1.03
C PHE A 120 1.28 0.93 -0.38
N VAL A 121 2.11 0.71 -1.38
CA VAL A 121 1.83 0.98 -2.80
C VAL A 121 1.94 -0.32 -3.59
N VAL A 122 1.01 -0.54 -4.52
CA VAL A 122 1.06 -1.63 -5.49
C VAL A 122 1.13 -1.04 -6.90
N LEU A 123 2.22 -1.31 -7.60
CA LEU A 123 2.44 -0.94 -9.00
C LEU A 123 1.86 -2.06 -9.88
N ALA A 124 0.62 -1.93 -10.30
CA ALA A 124 -0.09 -2.90 -11.12
C ALA A 124 0.16 -2.62 -12.61
N ARG A 125 1.28 -3.09 -13.15
CA ARG A 125 1.76 -2.75 -14.50
C ARG A 125 1.90 -1.24 -14.72
N TYR A 126 2.35 -0.54 -13.71
CA TYR A 126 2.69 0.88 -13.80
C TYR A 126 4.03 1.02 -14.53
N MET A 127 3.97 1.47 -15.80
CA MET A 127 5.13 1.48 -16.71
C MET A 127 5.98 2.75 -16.57
N GLN A 128 6.15 3.24 -15.34
CA GLN A 128 7.00 4.36 -14.99
C GLN A 128 8.08 3.93 -13.99
N ILE A 129 9.24 4.51 -14.11
CA ILE A 129 10.32 4.34 -13.12
C ILE A 129 10.02 5.30 -11.97
N ILE A 130 9.82 4.77 -10.79
CA ILE A 130 9.67 5.56 -9.56
C ILE A 130 11.03 6.10 -9.12
N THR A 131 11.04 7.27 -8.48
CA THR A 131 12.29 7.90 -8.03
C THR A 131 12.78 7.33 -6.69
N PRO A 132 14.06 7.56 -6.36
CA PRO A 132 14.56 7.24 -5.02
C PRO A 132 13.75 7.87 -3.90
N ALA A 133 13.22 9.08 -4.07
CA ALA A 133 12.41 9.77 -3.06
C ALA A 133 11.14 8.99 -2.70
N MET A 134 10.45 8.40 -3.67
CA MET A 134 9.29 7.54 -3.39
C MET A 134 9.70 6.23 -2.71
N ILE A 135 10.83 5.64 -3.11
CA ILE A 135 11.35 4.41 -2.49
C ILE A 135 11.73 4.66 -1.02
N GLU A 136 12.37 5.79 -0.74
CA GLU A 136 12.77 6.18 0.62
C GLU A 136 11.56 6.49 1.52
N ALA A 137 10.49 7.05 0.95
CA ALA A 137 9.26 7.32 1.69
C ALA A 137 8.45 6.05 2.03
N TYR A 138 8.60 4.99 1.22
CA TYR A 138 7.89 3.72 1.39
C TYR A 138 8.86 2.52 1.44
N PRO A 139 9.81 2.48 2.40
CA PRO A 139 10.81 1.42 2.47
C PRO A 139 10.13 0.07 2.75
N ASN A 140 10.39 -0.92 1.88
CA ASN A 140 9.76 -2.26 1.93
C ASN A 140 8.22 -2.25 1.85
N LYS A 141 7.61 -1.18 1.32
CA LYS A 141 6.16 -0.98 1.21
C LYS A 141 5.70 -0.74 -0.22
N ILE A 142 6.50 -1.12 -1.21
CA ILE A 142 6.15 -1.04 -2.62
C ILE A 142 6.20 -2.44 -3.21
N ILE A 143 5.07 -2.88 -3.77
CA ILE A 143 4.94 -4.15 -4.48
C ILE A 143 4.83 -3.84 -5.97
N ASN A 144 5.70 -4.44 -6.78
CA ASN A 144 5.64 -4.28 -8.23
C ASN A 144 5.15 -5.56 -8.90
N ILE A 145 4.00 -5.48 -9.56
CA ILE A 145 3.45 -6.56 -10.38
C ILE A 145 3.87 -6.31 -11.82
N HIS A 146 4.90 -7.01 -12.25
CA HIS A 146 5.46 -6.90 -13.59
C HIS A 146 5.41 -8.25 -14.32
N HIS A 147 5.09 -8.24 -15.62
CA HIS A 147 4.86 -9.45 -16.39
C HIS A 147 6.11 -9.98 -17.12
N SER A 148 7.20 -9.24 -17.11
CA SER A 148 8.45 -9.66 -17.76
C SER A 148 9.30 -10.47 -16.79
N PHE A 149 9.89 -11.53 -17.31
CA PHE A 149 11.01 -12.18 -16.65
C PHE A 149 12.14 -11.14 -16.51
N LEU A 150 12.61 -10.95 -15.30
CA LEU A 150 13.88 -10.29 -15.10
C LEU A 150 14.97 -11.22 -15.65
N PRO A 151 15.94 -10.70 -16.41
CA PRO A 151 17.06 -11.49 -16.91
C PRO A 151 17.91 -12.06 -15.78
#